data_d550b4479df01ef83e1f59e9dec90bd8
#
_entry.id   d550b4479df01ef83e1f59e9dec90bd8
#
_cell.length_a   1.000
_cell.length_b   1.000
_cell.length_c   1.000
_cell.angle_alpha   90.00
_cell.angle_beta   90.00
_cell.angle_gamma   90.00
#
_symmetry.space_group_name_H-M   'P 1'
#
loop_
_entity.id
_entity.type
_entity.pdbx_description
1 polymer ?
#
loop_
_entity_poly.entity_id
_entity_poly.type
_entity_poly.pdbx_seq_one_letter_code
_entity_poly.pdbx_strand_id
1 'polypeptide(L)'
;MKRVFLIVLDSLGIGEEPDARLFGDRDCHTLKRIASAPEFRFESMRRLGMGNIDGQEYLPGEAKPLAAVGRLQECSMGKDTTIGHWELSGIVSPSPLPTYPNGFPKEILEEFQKRTGREVLCNLPYSGTEVIKAYGKEHMETGKLIVYTSADSVFQIAAHEEVVPLPVLYDYCRIARSILQGKHAVGRVIARPFTGAPGSFVRTAGRQDFSLEPPGKTLLDALKEEGKTVCAIGKISDIFAGRGITEKVATHSNAEGMEKTLETLDRNFEGLCFTNLVDFDMLYGHRQDVSGYARAFAEFDTWLPSFLKKMREEDLLVLTADHGCDPGDGHTDHTREYVPLLLFGKGVRPVNLGTRKGFATVAATVAEALGSSYRGQGKSLWKEIALPNKEEKALVKAAQRAMEHSYAPYSGVQVGAALLSSDGRIFTGCNIENAAYTPTVCAERTALFKAVSQGVRSFRMLAVCGGKNRVLSGVFPPCGVCRQVLREFCSPDLPVLLVQGESSDPAESSLEFERTTLGELFPRSFGSEFLSE
;
A
#
# COMPACT_ATOMS: atom_id res chain seq x y z
N MET A 1 -0.62 9.15 -11.97
CA MET A 1 -1.17 7.88 -12.52
C MET A 1 -2.68 7.93 -12.49
N LYS A 2 -3.35 7.10 -13.28
CA LYS A 2 -4.82 6.97 -13.21
C LYS A 2 -5.25 5.68 -12.55
N ARG A 3 -4.52 4.59 -12.78
CA ARG A 3 -4.83 3.28 -12.23
C ARG A 3 -3.62 2.73 -11.49
N VAL A 4 -3.86 2.15 -10.33
CA VAL A 4 -2.86 1.40 -9.57
C VAL A 4 -3.34 -0.03 -9.43
N PHE A 5 -2.45 -0.99 -9.69
CA PHE A 5 -2.64 -2.41 -9.48
C PHE A 5 -1.73 -2.83 -8.34
N LEU A 6 -2.30 -3.03 -7.17
CA LEU A 6 -1.61 -3.55 -5.99
C LEU A 6 -1.88 -5.05 -5.90
N ILE A 7 -0.84 -5.86 -6.12
CA ILE A 7 -0.92 -7.32 -6.07
C ILE A 7 -0.09 -7.78 -4.88
N VAL A 8 -0.75 -8.45 -3.95
CA VAL A 8 -0.13 -9.09 -2.78
C VAL A 8 0.05 -10.57 -3.08
N LEU A 9 1.32 -11.02 -3.06
CA LEU A 9 1.67 -12.43 -3.02
C LEU A 9 1.64 -12.84 -1.55
N ASP A 10 0.48 -13.35 -1.11
CA ASP A 10 0.19 -13.63 0.30
C ASP A 10 1.29 -14.48 0.92
N SER A 11 1.86 -14.02 2.03
CA SER A 11 2.93 -14.67 2.77
C SER A 11 4.32 -14.74 2.10
N LEU A 12 4.60 -14.00 1.03
CA LEU A 12 5.93 -14.02 0.41
C LEU A 12 6.94 -13.16 1.18
N GLY A 13 7.41 -13.65 2.32
CA GLY A 13 8.51 -13.05 3.07
C GLY A 13 9.86 -13.17 2.36
N ILE A 14 10.76 -12.23 2.64
CA ILE A 14 12.11 -12.18 2.03
C ILE A 14 13.22 -12.01 3.07
N GLY A 15 13.05 -12.62 4.23
CA GLY A 15 14.03 -12.71 5.28
C GLY A 15 13.61 -12.08 6.60
N GLU A 16 14.16 -12.63 7.66
CA GLU A 16 13.86 -12.30 9.06
C GLU A 16 13.97 -10.80 9.35
N GLU A 17 12.95 -10.22 10.00
CA GLU A 17 13.00 -8.86 10.52
C GLU A 17 13.80 -8.79 11.84
N PRO A 18 14.36 -7.63 12.23
CA PRO A 18 15.14 -7.47 13.45
C PRO A 18 14.39 -7.84 14.73
N ASP A 19 13.07 -7.73 14.72
CA ASP A 19 12.18 -8.02 15.85
C ASP A 19 11.50 -9.40 15.77
N ALA A 20 11.80 -10.22 14.77
CA ALA A 20 11.18 -11.54 14.54
C ALA A 20 11.21 -12.43 15.80
N ARG A 21 12.28 -12.37 16.59
CA ARG A 21 12.39 -13.11 17.84
C ARG A 21 11.33 -12.75 18.88
N LEU A 22 10.78 -11.53 18.86
CA LEU A 22 9.67 -11.13 19.74
C LEU A 22 8.37 -11.86 19.37
N PHE A 23 8.28 -12.33 18.12
CA PHE A 23 7.16 -13.10 17.59
C PHE A 23 7.40 -14.61 17.60
N GLY A 24 8.54 -15.05 18.15
CA GLY A 24 8.92 -16.46 18.24
C GLY A 24 9.65 -17.02 17.03
N ASP A 25 9.91 -16.20 16.02
CA ASP A 25 10.49 -16.61 14.74
C ASP A 25 12.03 -16.54 14.78
N ARG A 26 12.67 -17.45 14.05
CA ARG A 26 14.14 -17.51 13.90
C ARG A 26 14.48 -18.16 12.56
N ASP A 27 15.50 -17.62 11.91
CA ASP A 27 16.06 -18.14 10.65
C ASP A 27 15.01 -18.32 9.53
N CYS A 28 13.91 -17.57 9.59
CA CYS A 28 12.84 -17.63 8.61
C CYS A 28 13.22 -16.83 7.36
N HIS A 29 12.95 -17.42 6.20
CA HIS A 29 13.20 -16.79 4.91
C HIS A 29 12.41 -17.48 3.80
N THR A 30 11.14 -17.13 3.67
CA THR A 30 10.20 -17.76 2.75
C THR A 30 10.73 -17.85 1.32
N LEU A 31 11.17 -16.73 0.73
CA LEU A 31 11.68 -16.70 -0.65
C LEU A 31 12.94 -17.57 -0.84
N LYS A 32 13.89 -17.53 0.09
CA LYS A 32 15.10 -18.35 0.01
C LYS A 32 14.79 -19.83 0.10
N ARG A 33 13.80 -20.19 0.92
CA ARG A 33 13.35 -21.57 1.06
C ARG A 33 12.80 -22.10 -0.25
N ILE A 34 11.87 -21.38 -0.87
CA ILE A 34 11.27 -21.81 -2.15
C ILE A 34 12.26 -21.74 -3.31
N ALA A 35 13.24 -20.83 -3.27
CA ALA A 35 14.27 -20.72 -4.28
C ALA A 35 15.21 -21.95 -4.36
N SER A 36 15.24 -22.77 -3.30
CA SER A 36 16.00 -24.04 -3.30
C SER A 36 15.29 -25.18 -4.03
N ALA A 37 14.00 -25.05 -4.35
CA ALA A 37 13.23 -26.08 -5.02
C ALA A 37 13.50 -26.11 -6.54
N PRO A 38 13.51 -27.30 -7.16
CA PRO A 38 13.77 -27.44 -8.61
C PRO A 38 12.67 -26.83 -9.49
N GLU A 39 11.48 -26.62 -8.94
CA GLU A 39 10.33 -25.99 -9.61
C GLU A 39 10.44 -24.46 -9.68
N PHE A 40 11.30 -23.85 -8.87
CA PHE A 40 11.45 -22.40 -8.81
C PHE A 40 11.84 -21.79 -10.16
N ARG A 41 11.13 -20.77 -10.58
CA ARG A 41 11.42 -19.94 -11.76
C ARG A 41 11.32 -18.48 -11.39
N PHE A 42 12.21 -17.64 -11.97
CA PHE A 42 12.48 -16.30 -11.47
C PHE A 42 12.88 -15.32 -12.59
N GLU A 43 12.42 -15.53 -13.81
CA GLU A 43 12.90 -14.72 -14.95
C GLU A 43 12.25 -13.33 -14.98
N SER A 44 10.93 -13.25 -14.84
CA SER A 44 10.18 -11.99 -14.91
C SER A 44 10.41 -11.12 -13.67
N MET A 45 10.38 -11.72 -12.50
CA MET A 45 10.68 -11.03 -11.24
C MET A 45 12.15 -10.58 -11.17
N ARG A 46 13.08 -11.36 -11.74
CA ARG A 46 14.49 -10.96 -11.90
C ARG A 46 14.60 -9.70 -12.76
N ARG A 47 13.94 -9.67 -13.91
CA ARG A 47 13.94 -8.51 -14.81
C ARG A 47 13.33 -7.26 -14.18
N LEU A 48 12.33 -7.41 -13.32
CA LEU A 48 11.83 -6.29 -12.52
C LEU A 48 12.88 -5.82 -11.48
N GLY A 49 13.81 -6.68 -11.07
CA GLY A 49 14.88 -6.34 -10.14
C GLY A 49 14.71 -6.94 -8.74
N MET A 50 13.90 -7.98 -8.56
CA MET A 50 13.71 -8.60 -7.24
C MET A 50 15.03 -9.11 -6.65
N GLY A 51 15.94 -9.64 -7.46
CA GLY A 51 17.29 -10.05 -7.03
C GLY A 51 18.24 -8.89 -6.67
N ASN A 52 17.82 -7.64 -6.90
CA ASN A 52 18.57 -6.44 -6.50
C ASN A 52 18.10 -5.88 -5.14
N ILE A 53 17.10 -6.49 -4.52
CA ILE A 53 16.62 -6.09 -3.18
C ILE A 53 17.67 -6.50 -2.15
N ASP A 54 17.96 -5.63 -1.19
CA ASP A 54 18.90 -5.89 -0.10
C ASP A 54 18.56 -7.17 0.65
N GLY A 55 19.55 -8.05 0.86
CA GLY A 55 19.38 -9.35 1.52
C GLY A 55 19.02 -10.51 0.57
N GLN A 56 18.94 -10.25 -0.76
CA GLN A 56 18.60 -11.25 -1.77
C GLN A 56 19.80 -11.66 -2.64
N GLU A 57 21.03 -11.53 -2.14
CA GLU A 57 22.28 -11.77 -2.88
C GLU A 57 22.45 -13.24 -3.33
N TYR A 58 21.63 -14.16 -2.83
CA TYR A 58 21.57 -15.57 -3.28
C TYR A 58 20.81 -15.73 -4.61
N LEU A 59 20.05 -14.71 -5.04
CA LEU A 59 19.36 -14.67 -6.32
C LEU A 59 20.20 -13.89 -7.36
N PRO A 60 20.11 -14.25 -8.65
CA PRO A 60 20.76 -13.47 -9.70
C PRO A 60 20.12 -12.08 -9.80
N GLY A 61 20.93 -11.04 -9.68
CA GLY A 61 20.49 -9.66 -9.89
C GLY A 61 20.27 -9.33 -11.37
N GLU A 62 19.69 -8.16 -11.64
CA GLU A 62 19.50 -7.60 -12.97
C GLU A 62 20.33 -6.31 -13.12
N ALA A 63 21.15 -6.22 -14.16
CA ALA A 63 22.02 -5.07 -14.38
C ALA A 63 21.24 -3.79 -14.72
N LYS A 64 20.09 -3.94 -15.37
CA LYS A 64 19.15 -2.86 -15.72
C LYS A 64 17.74 -3.24 -15.30
N PRO A 65 17.43 -3.16 -14.02
CA PRO A 65 16.10 -3.51 -13.52
C PRO A 65 15.02 -2.61 -14.15
N LEU A 66 13.83 -3.16 -14.34
CA LEU A 66 12.70 -2.42 -14.94
C LEU A 66 11.88 -1.67 -13.90
N ALA A 67 11.96 -2.04 -12.63
CA ALA A 67 11.16 -1.47 -11.55
C ALA A 67 12.02 -0.72 -10.52
N ALA A 68 11.41 0.16 -9.76
CA ALA A 68 11.95 0.58 -8.48
C ALA A 68 11.74 -0.56 -7.48
N VAL A 69 12.79 -0.92 -6.74
CA VAL A 69 12.79 -2.09 -5.85
C VAL A 69 13.27 -1.74 -4.45
N GLY A 70 12.77 -2.45 -3.47
CA GLY A 70 13.19 -2.35 -2.08
C GLY A 70 12.51 -3.42 -1.24
N ARG A 71 12.70 -3.34 0.08
CA ARG A 71 11.98 -4.18 1.03
C ARG A 71 11.31 -3.34 2.10
N LEU A 72 10.17 -3.82 2.60
CA LEU A 72 9.42 -3.17 3.66
C LEU A 72 9.61 -3.94 4.97
N GLN A 73 9.78 -3.19 6.05
CA GLN A 73 9.75 -3.69 7.42
C GLN A 73 8.38 -3.38 8.02
N GLU A 74 7.69 -4.34 8.60
CA GLU A 74 6.40 -4.12 9.24
C GLU A 74 6.54 -3.27 10.51
N CYS A 75 5.60 -2.34 10.73
CA CYS A 75 5.51 -1.53 11.94
C CYS A 75 4.44 -2.02 12.91
N SER A 76 3.45 -2.74 12.41
CA SER A 76 2.38 -3.30 13.23
C SER A 76 2.89 -4.41 14.14
N MET A 77 2.26 -4.55 15.31
CA MET A 77 2.56 -5.59 16.28
C MET A 77 1.76 -6.87 15.99
N GLY A 78 1.91 -7.40 14.77
CA GLY A 78 1.28 -8.63 14.29
C GLY A 78 2.10 -9.27 13.18
N LYS A 79 1.69 -10.43 12.72
CA LYS A 79 2.28 -11.13 11.57
C LYS A 79 1.20 -11.91 10.81
N ASP A 80 -0.03 -11.39 10.83
CA ASP A 80 -1.18 -12.04 10.20
C ASP A 80 -1.70 -11.24 9.01
N THR A 81 -2.37 -11.94 8.09
CA THR A 81 -2.91 -11.38 6.85
C THR A 81 -3.73 -10.11 7.07
N THR A 82 -4.56 -10.07 8.13
CA THR A 82 -5.44 -8.92 8.40
C THR A 82 -4.62 -7.68 8.75
N ILE A 83 -3.67 -7.83 9.68
CA ILE A 83 -2.81 -6.73 10.14
C ILE A 83 -1.90 -6.25 9.02
N GLY A 84 -1.24 -7.17 8.28
CA GLY A 84 -0.38 -6.81 7.16
C GLY A 84 -1.12 -6.02 6.07
N HIS A 85 -2.32 -6.48 5.67
CA HIS A 85 -3.14 -5.75 4.69
C HIS A 85 -3.65 -4.41 5.22
N TRP A 86 -3.99 -4.30 6.51
CA TRP A 86 -4.37 -3.02 7.11
C TRP A 86 -3.20 -2.05 7.07
N GLU A 87 -1.98 -2.53 7.37
CA GLU A 87 -0.80 -1.66 7.29
C GLU A 87 -0.50 -1.25 5.83
N LEU A 88 -0.59 -2.16 4.87
CA LEU A 88 -0.51 -1.84 3.44
C LEU A 88 -1.52 -0.75 3.01
N SER A 89 -2.64 -0.63 3.73
CA SER A 89 -3.68 0.37 3.50
C SER A 89 -3.63 1.58 4.43
N GLY A 90 -2.55 1.68 5.25
CA GLY A 90 -2.20 2.87 6.03
C GLY A 90 -2.58 2.83 7.51
N ILE A 91 -2.97 1.68 8.07
CA ILE A 91 -3.30 1.50 9.49
C ILE A 91 -2.21 0.68 10.18
N VAL A 92 -1.41 1.30 11.00
CA VAL A 92 -0.43 0.60 11.85
C VAL A 92 -1.11 0.15 13.16
N SER A 93 -1.11 -1.15 13.42
CA SER A 93 -1.72 -1.76 14.60
C SER A 93 -0.72 -1.80 15.77
N PRO A 94 -0.99 -1.10 16.89
CA PRO A 94 -0.05 -1.02 18.01
C PRO A 94 0.00 -2.29 18.87
N SER A 95 -0.90 -3.25 18.64
CA SER A 95 -0.99 -4.52 19.34
C SER A 95 -1.49 -5.62 18.41
N PRO A 96 -1.09 -6.89 18.65
CA PRO A 96 -1.60 -8.01 17.87
C PRO A 96 -3.09 -8.22 18.13
N LEU A 97 -3.75 -8.91 17.21
CA LEU A 97 -5.13 -9.37 17.43
C LEU A 97 -5.15 -10.40 18.58
N PRO A 98 -6.16 -10.34 19.48
CA PRO A 98 -6.21 -11.22 20.62
C PRO A 98 -6.45 -12.68 20.24
N THR A 99 -5.72 -13.61 20.87
CA THR A 99 -5.91 -15.05 20.79
C THR A 99 -6.37 -15.63 22.13
N TYR A 100 -7.03 -16.79 22.10
CA TYR A 100 -7.67 -17.38 23.28
C TYR A 100 -7.28 -18.85 23.46
N PRO A 101 -6.01 -19.16 23.79
CA PRO A 101 -5.53 -20.54 23.91
C PRO A 101 -6.23 -21.34 25.03
N ASN A 102 -6.85 -20.66 26.01
CA ASN A 102 -7.61 -21.28 27.10
C ASN A 102 -9.13 -21.06 26.98
N GLY A 103 -9.62 -20.68 25.79
CA GLY A 103 -11.02 -20.30 25.55
C GLY A 103 -11.35 -18.87 25.94
N PHE A 104 -12.52 -18.39 25.52
CA PHE A 104 -12.99 -17.01 25.74
C PHE A 104 -13.35 -16.78 27.22
N PRO A 105 -13.16 -15.55 27.72
CA PRO A 105 -13.57 -15.17 29.07
C PRO A 105 -15.06 -15.38 29.32
N LYS A 106 -15.41 -15.66 30.56
CA LYS A 106 -16.77 -15.95 30.99
C LYS A 106 -17.75 -14.83 30.66
N GLU A 107 -17.34 -13.57 30.83
CA GLU A 107 -18.14 -12.39 30.52
C GLU A 107 -18.55 -12.30 29.04
N ILE A 108 -17.70 -12.76 28.11
CA ILE A 108 -18.00 -12.79 26.67
C ILE A 108 -19.06 -13.86 26.37
N LEU A 109 -18.89 -15.05 26.96
CA LEU A 109 -19.83 -16.15 26.75
C LEU A 109 -21.20 -15.87 27.39
N GLU A 110 -21.25 -15.31 28.59
CA GLU A 110 -22.50 -14.94 29.27
C GLU A 110 -23.29 -13.90 28.46
N GLU A 111 -22.62 -12.84 27.95
CA GLU A 111 -23.28 -11.86 27.10
C GLU A 111 -23.74 -12.48 25.78
N PHE A 112 -22.95 -13.35 25.18
CA PHE A 112 -23.31 -14.07 23.96
C PHE A 112 -24.54 -14.98 24.17
N GLN A 113 -24.54 -15.78 25.25
CA GLN A 113 -25.67 -16.67 25.61
C GLN A 113 -26.94 -15.85 25.90
N LYS A 114 -26.82 -14.74 26.64
CA LYS A 114 -27.94 -13.84 26.93
C LYS A 114 -28.57 -13.28 25.66
N ARG A 115 -27.75 -12.83 24.70
CA ARG A 115 -28.26 -12.22 23.45
C ARG A 115 -28.74 -13.21 22.41
N THR A 116 -28.19 -14.42 22.38
CA THR A 116 -28.60 -15.49 21.46
C THR A 116 -29.74 -16.35 22.03
N GLY A 117 -29.93 -16.34 23.36
CA GLY A 117 -30.87 -17.20 24.06
C GLY A 117 -30.45 -18.69 24.07
N ARG A 118 -29.17 -19.00 23.76
CA ARG A 118 -28.65 -20.35 23.69
C ARG A 118 -27.39 -20.51 24.53
N GLU A 119 -27.29 -21.63 25.23
CA GLU A 119 -26.07 -22.03 25.92
C GLU A 119 -24.94 -22.43 24.95
N VAL A 120 -23.71 -22.45 25.45
CA VAL A 120 -22.50 -22.74 24.68
C VAL A 120 -21.92 -24.09 25.09
N LEU A 121 -21.47 -24.85 24.11
CA LEU A 121 -20.65 -26.05 24.25
C LEU A 121 -19.20 -25.73 23.87
N CYS A 122 -18.24 -26.47 24.43
CA CYS A 122 -16.80 -26.47 24.16
C CYS A 122 -16.07 -25.24 24.76
N ASN A 123 -15.93 -24.13 24.06
CA ASN A 123 -15.10 -22.97 24.40
C ASN A 123 -13.60 -23.31 24.57
N LEU A 124 -13.05 -24.10 23.67
CA LEU A 124 -11.64 -24.51 23.66
C LEU A 124 -11.05 -24.39 22.26
N PRO A 125 -9.71 -24.39 22.12
CA PRO A 125 -9.08 -24.58 20.82
C PRO A 125 -9.38 -25.95 20.25
N TYR A 126 -9.88 -25.98 19.01
CA TYR A 126 -10.24 -27.24 18.35
C TYR A 126 -10.04 -27.15 16.82
N SER A 127 -9.70 -28.29 16.20
CA SER A 127 -9.90 -28.44 14.77
C SER A 127 -11.40 -28.49 14.48
N GLY A 128 -11.83 -27.79 13.45
CA GLY A 128 -13.27 -27.70 13.18
C GLY A 128 -13.92 -28.98 12.68
N THR A 129 -13.19 -30.03 12.27
CA THR A 129 -13.71 -31.38 12.00
C THR A 129 -13.86 -32.19 13.28
N GLU A 130 -12.89 -32.09 14.17
CA GLU A 130 -12.90 -32.81 15.42
C GLU A 130 -13.94 -32.25 16.42
N VAL A 131 -14.14 -30.93 16.45
CA VAL A 131 -15.14 -30.31 17.33
C VAL A 131 -16.57 -30.76 17.01
N ILE A 132 -16.93 -30.90 15.72
CA ILE A 132 -18.26 -31.38 15.34
C ILE A 132 -18.45 -32.89 15.63
N LYS A 133 -17.38 -33.67 15.55
CA LYS A 133 -17.43 -35.09 15.99
C LYS A 133 -17.66 -35.20 17.49
N ALA A 134 -16.94 -34.37 18.28
CA ALA A 134 -17.00 -34.42 19.75
C ALA A 134 -18.33 -33.89 20.30
N TYR A 135 -18.84 -32.78 19.80
CA TYR A 135 -19.99 -32.06 20.37
C TYR A 135 -21.25 -32.06 19.50
N GLY A 136 -21.19 -32.57 18.26
CA GLY A 136 -22.30 -32.49 17.32
C GLY A 136 -23.56 -33.24 17.80
N LYS A 137 -23.39 -34.39 18.46
CA LYS A 137 -24.52 -35.13 19.05
C LYS A 137 -25.20 -34.33 20.17
N GLU A 138 -24.45 -33.82 21.13
CA GLU A 138 -24.97 -33.00 22.23
C GLU A 138 -25.63 -31.69 21.72
N HIS A 139 -25.04 -31.08 20.69
CA HIS A 139 -25.64 -29.94 20.02
C HIS A 139 -27.03 -30.25 19.44
N MET A 140 -27.17 -31.39 18.75
CA MET A 140 -28.48 -31.81 18.20
C MET A 140 -29.51 -32.10 19.28
N GLU A 141 -29.11 -32.67 20.39
CA GLU A 141 -30.00 -33.04 21.50
C GLU A 141 -30.43 -31.86 22.35
N THR A 142 -29.55 -30.87 22.55
CA THR A 142 -29.74 -29.75 23.50
C THR A 142 -30.01 -28.40 22.81
N GLY A 143 -29.65 -28.25 21.56
CA GLY A 143 -29.68 -26.97 20.85
C GLY A 143 -28.62 -25.94 21.29
N LYS A 144 -27.66 -26.31 22.16
CA LYS A 144 -26.55 -25.45 22.57
C LYS A 144 -25.59 -25.22 21.40
N LEU A 145 -24.98 -24.03 21.30
CA LEU A 145 -24.07 -23.67 20.22
C LEU A 145 -22.66 -24.18 20.48
N ILE A 146 -22.02 -24.79 19.49
CA ILE A 146 -20.61 -25.20 19.60
C ILE A 146 -19.74 -23.98 19.31
N VAL A 147 -19.18 -23.37 20.36
CA VAL A 147 -18.22 -22.26 20.26
C VAL A 147 -16.82 -22.78 20.49
N TYR A 148 -15.90 -22.41 19.59
CA TYR A 148 -14.49 -22.82 19.67
C TYR A 148 -13.57 -21.80 19.01
N THR A 149 -12.27 -21.93 19.24
CA THR A 149 -11.22 -21.11 18.65
C THR A 149 -10.14 -21.97 17.99
N SER A 150 -9.05 -21.36 17.54
CA SER A 150 -7.84 -22.02 17.07
C SER A 150 -6.62 -21.22 17.54
N ALA A 151 -5.43 -21.48 16.97
CA ALA A 151 -4.26 -20.64 17.21
C ALA A 151 -4.44 -19.20 16.69
N ASP A 152 -5.27 -19.02 15.63
CA ASP A 152 -5.59 -17.72 15.07
C ASP A 152 -6.52 -16.90 16.00
N SER A 153 -6.63 -15.61 15.69
CA SER A 153 -7.56 -14.69 16.36
C SER A 153 -8.99 -14.87 15.81
N VAL A 154 -9.66 -15.94 16.20
CA VAL A 154 -10.98 -16.31 15.68
C VAL A 154 -11.95 -16.77 16.76
N PHE A 155 -13.24 -16.40 16.58
CA PHE A 155 -14.39 -16.94 17.32
C PHE A 155 -15.25 -17.73 16.33
N GLN A 156 -15.35 -19.04 16.51
CA GLN A 156 -16.05 -19.90 15.56
C GLN A 156 -17.30 -20.49 16.19
N ILE A 157 -18.42 -20.50 15.44
CA ILE A 157 -19.69 -21.09 15.85
C ILE A 157 -20.02 -22.21 14.88
N ALA A 158 -19.96 -23.46 15.35
CA ALA A 158 -20.45 -24.59 14.59
C ALA A 158 -21.89 -24.95 15.01
N ALA A 159 -22.76 -25.20 14.03
CA ALA A 159 -24.13 -25.57 14.25
C ALA A 159 -24.67 -26.47 13.13
N HIS A 160 -25.50 -27.44 13.49
CA HIS A 160 -26.21 -28.30 12.54
C HIS A 160 -27.36 -27.53 11.91
N GLU A 161 -27.51 -27.59 10.57
CA GLU A 161 -28.46 -26.74 9.83
C GLU A 161 -29.93 -27.03 10.17
N GLU A 162 -30.26 -28.25 10.63
CA GLU A 162 -31.62 -28.60 11.09
C GLU A 162 -31.92 -28.04 12.50
N VAL A 163 -30.90 -27.78 13.33
CA VAL A 163 -31.05 -27.27 14.69
C VAL A 163 -31.00 -25.73 14.69
N VAL A 164 -30.10 -25.17 13.88
CA VAL A 164 -29.90 -23.72 13.70
C VAL A 164 -29.84 -23.44 12.19
N PRO A 165 -30.94 -22.98 11.60
CA PRO A 165 -30.98 -22.62 10.19
C PRO A 165 -29.88 -21.58 9.85
N LEU A 166 -29.33 -21.65 8.65
CA LEU A 166 -28.18 -20.86 8.21
C LEU A 166 -28.33 -19.33 8.44
N PRO A 167 -29.49 -18.71 8.15
CA PRO A 167 -29.68 -17.28 8.45
C PRO A 167 -29.56 -16.96 9.95
N VAL A 168 -30.06 -17.84 10.81
CA VAL A 168 -30.01 -17.69 12.28
C VAL A 168 -28.57 -17.83 12.78
N LEU A 169 -27.80 -18.77 12.21
CA LEU A 169 -26.37 -18.91 12.52
C LEU A 169 -25.60 -17.62 12.16
N TYR A 170 -25.91 -17.02 11.03
CA TYR A 170 -25.31 -15.73 10.63
C TYR A 170 -25.69 -14.60 11.58
N ASP A 171 -26.91 -14.57 12.09
CA ASP A 171 -27.32 -13.58 13.10
C ASP A 171 -26.55 -13.76 14.41
N TYR A 172 -26.34 -15.01 14.84
CA TYR A 172 -25.51 -15.30 16.01
C TYR A 172 -24.05 -14.85 15.81
N CYS A 173 -23.50 -15.02 14.60
CA CYS A 173 -22.17 -14.50 14.26
C CYS A 173 -22.12 -12.96 14.29
N ARG A 174 -23.16 -12.26 13.82
CA ARG A 174 -23.25 -10.79 13.93
C ARG A 174 -23.34 -10.32 15.39
N ILE A 175 -24.09 -11.04 16.23
CA ILE A 175 -24.16 -10.80 17.68
C ILE A 175 -22.78 -10.97 18.28
N ALA A 176 -22.08 -12.09 18.02
CA ALA A 176 -20.72 -12.32 18.50
C ALA A 176 -19.76 -11.21 18.04
N ARG A 177 -19.81 -10.82 16.75
CA ARG A 177 -18.98 -9.72 16.22
C ARG A 177 -19.23 -8.38 16.95
N SER A 178 -20.46 -8.10 17.35
CA SER A 178 -20.81 -6.88 18.09
C SER A 178 -20.36 -6.89 19.57
N ILE A 179 -20.18 -8.07 20.16
CA ILE A 179 -19.67 -8.26 21.52
C ILE A 179 -18.12 -8.20 21.53
N LEU A 180 -17.49 -8.84 20.55
CA LEU A 180 -16.04 -8.99 20.44
C LEU A 180 -15.39 -7.70 19.90
N GLN A 181 -15.32 -6.67 20.75
CA GLN A 181 -14.77 -5.34 20.46
C GLN A 181 -13.65 -4.97 21.43
N GLY A 182 -12.89 -3.92 21.13
CA GLY A 182 -11.80 -3.41 21.95
C GLY A 182 -10.74 -4.50 22.25
N LYS A 183 -10.44 -4.76 23.51
CA LYS A 183 -9.46 -5.79 23.92
C LYS A 183 -9.83 -7.23 23.53
N HIS A 184 -11.07 -7.46 23.12
CA HIS A 184 -11.58 -8.76 22.68
C HIS A 184 -11.89 -8.80 21.17
N ALA A 185 -11.40 -7.82 20.43
CA ALA A 185 -11.64 -7.69 19.00
C ALA A 185 -10.86 -8.75 18.18
N VAL A 186 -11.34 -10.00 18.20
CA VAL A 186 -10.76 -11.06 17.34
C VAL A 186 -10.89 -10.69 15.86
N GLY A 187 -9.94 -11.11 15.05
CA GLY A 187 -9.90 -10.80 13.63
C GLY A 187 -11.12 -11.28 12.87
N ARG A 188 -11.66 -12.46 13.19
CA ARG A 188 -12.83 -13.02 12.51
C ARG A 188 -13.77 -13.73 13.47
N VAL A 189 -15.08 -13.57 13.22
CA VAL A 189 -16.13 -14.48 13.72
C VAL A 189 -16.58 -15.36 12.56
N ILE A 190 -16.61 -16.67 12.72
CA ILE A 190 -16.81 -17.60 11.61
C ILE A 190 -18.03 -18.50 11.86
N ALA A 191 -18.98 -18.49 10.92
CA ALA A 191 -20.05 -19.45 10.84
C ALA A 191 -19.54 -20.77 10.24
N ARG A 192 -19.75 -21.87 10.94
CA ARG A 192 -19.34 -23.24 10.53
C ARG A 192 -20.54 -24.20 10.51
N PRO A 193 -21.44 -24.07 9.55
CA PRO A 193 -22.57 -24.97 9.43
C PRO A 193 -22.11 -26.39 9.07
N PHE A 194 -22.88 -27.38 9.56
CA PHE A 194 -22.68 -28.79 9.24
C PHE A 194 -24.02 -29.56 9.17
N THR A 195 -24.01 -30.73 8.56
CA THR A 195 -25.15 -31.66 8.42
C THR A 195 -24.70 -33.07 8.72
N GLY A 196 -25.63 -34.00 8.65
CA GLY A 196 -25.40 -35.44 8.83
C GLY A 196 -25.90 -35.97 10.18
N ALA A 197 -25.53 -37.20 10.51
CA ALA A 197 -25.92 -37.86 11.76
C ALA A 197 -24.69 -38.10 12.66
N PRO A 198 -24.88 -38.40 13.96
CA PRO A 198 -23.77 -38.78 14.84
C PRO A 198 -22.89 -39.86 14.23
N GLY A 199 -21.59 -39.59 14.10
CA GLY A 199 -20.60 -40.44 13.45
C GLY A 199 -20.36 -40.15 11.96
N SER A 200 -21.20 -39.34 11.30
CA SER A 200 -21.08 -38.98 9.87
C SER A 200 -21.32 -37.49 9.58
N PHE A 201 -21.01 -36.62 10.52
CA PHE A 201 -21.15 -35.18 10.31
C PHE A 201 -20.22 -34.64 9.23
N VAL A 202 -20.77 -33.78 8.36
CA VAL A 202 -20.06 -33.15 7.24
C VAL A 202 -20.31 -31.65 7.26
N ARG A 203 -19.24 -30.87 7.07
CA ARG A 203 -19.34 -29.41 6.89
C ARG A 203 -20.03 -29.08 5.58
N THR A 204 -20.83 -28.03 5.59
CA THR A 204 -21.51 -27.54 4.39
C THR A 204 -20.78 -26.32 3.79
N ALA A 205 -21.21 -25.92 2.60
CA ALA A 205 -20.67 -24.74 1.89
C ALA A 205 -21.11 -23.40 2.50
N GLY A 206 -22.04 -23.40 3.48
CA GLY A 206 -22.54 -22.18 4.13
C GLY A 206 -21.58 -21.51 5.12
N ARG A 207 -20.28 -21.77 5.04
CA ARG A 207 -19.28 -21.02 5.82
C ARG A 207 -19.34 -19.56 5.45
N GLN A 208 -19.36 -18.68 6.47
CA GLN A 208 -19.25 -17.24 6.30
C GLN A 208 -18.36 -16.65 7.39
N ASP A 209 -17.44 -15.79 6.98
CA ASP A 209 -16.54 -15.06 7.88
C ASP A 209 -17.08 -13.63 8.09
N PHE A 210 -17.13 -13.18 9.35
CA PHE A 210 -17.52 -11.85 9.79
C PHE A 210 -16.24 -11.18 10.34
N SER A 211 -15.53 -10.50 9.46
CA SER A 211 -14.26 -9.89 9.77
C SER A 211 -14.40 -8.66 10.66
N LEU A 212 -13.33 -8.36 11.39
CA LEU A 212 -13.18 -7.11 12.10
C LEU A 212 -12.95 -5.98 11.07
N GLU A 213 -13.64 -4.86 11.25
CA GLU A 213 -13.38 -3.68 10.43
C GLU A 213 -12.05 -3.02 10.83
N PRO A 214 -11.32 -2.40 9.89
CA PRO A 214 -10.15 -1.60 10.22
C PRO A 214 -10.47 -0.53 11.28
N PRO A 215 -9.59 -0.34 12.28
CA PRO A 215 -9.87 0.56 13.42
C PRO A 215 -9.81 2.06 13.07
N GLY A 216 -9.46 2.40 11.83
CA GLY A 216 -9.35 3.78 11.37
C GLY A 216 -9.71 3.94 9.90
N LYS A 217 -9.54 5.15 9.37
CA LYS A 217 -9.75 5.46 7.96
C LYS A 217 -8.56 4.93 7.14
N THR A 218 -8.83 4.06 6.19
CA THR A 218 -7.86 3.47 5.27
C THR A 218 -7.72 4.29 3.98
N LEU A 219 -6.70 3.99 3.18
CA LEU A 219 -6.60 4.47 1.79
C LEU A 219 -7.86 4.11 0.99
N LEU A 220 -8.43 2.90 1.20
CA LEU A 220 -9.60 2.43 0.47
C LEU A 220 -10.82 3.31 0.73
N ASP A 221 -11.03 3.70 2.00
CA ASP A 221 -12.10 4.63 2.40
C ASP A 221 -11.93 5.98 1.69
N ALA A 222 -10.72 6.53 1.69
CA ALA A 222 -10.46 7.83 1.08
C ALA A 222 -10.69 7.82 -0.43
N LEU A 223 -10.18 6.79 -1.13
CA LEU A 223 -10.39 6.65 -2.57
C LEU A 223 -11.87 6.55 -2.93
N LYS A 224 -12.64 5.77 -2.16
CA LYS A 224 -14.10 5.65 -2.34
C LYS A 224 -14.82 6.98 -2.10
N GLU A 225 -14.48 7.71 -1.05
CA GLU A 225 -15.05 9.03 -0.74
C GLU A 225 -14.73 10.07 -1.82
N GLU A 226 -13.57 9.95 -2.47
CA GLU A 226 -13.15 10.77 -3.62
C GLU A 226 -13.79 10.34 -4.96
N GLY A 227 -14.69 9.35 -4.94
CA GLY A 227 -15.36 8.84 -6.13
C GLY A 227 -14.47 7.97 -7.03
N LYS A 228 -13.31 7.52 -6.53
CA LYS A 228 -12.41 6.62 -7.25
C LYS A 228 -12.85 5.17 -7.07
N THR A 229 -12.55 4.34 -8.07
CA THR A 229 -12.81 2.89 -8.01
C THR A 229 -11.84 2.22 -7.05
N VAL A 230 -12.37 1.33 -6.22
CA VAL A 230 -11.61 0.37 -5.41
C VAL A 230 -12.13 -1.04 -5.74
N CYS A 231 -11.46 -1.70 -6.67
CA CYS A 231 -11.76 -3.07 -7.10
C CYS A 231 -10.98 -4.05 -6.24
N ALA A 232 -11.68 -4.85 -5.44
CA ALA A 232 -11.11 -5.86 -4.55
C ALA A 232 -11.20 -7.25 -5.19
N ILE A 233 -10.06 -7.89 -5.45
CA ILE A 233 -9.96 -9.23 -6.02
C ILE A 233 -9.42 -10.21 -4.98
N GLY A 234 -10.02 -11.38 -4.88
CA GLY A 234 -9.68 -12.40 -3.88
C GLY A 234 -10.26 -12.07 -2.50
N LYS A 235 -9.46 -12.24 -1.44
CA LYS A 235 -9.89 -12.05 -0.05
C LYS A 235 -9.96 -10.58 0.40
N ILE A 236 -9.57 -9.62 -0.41
CA ILE A 236 -9.48 -8.21 0.00
C ILE A 236 -10.79 -7.71 0.63
N SER A 237 -11.94 -8.01 -0.01
CA SER A 237 -13.24 -7.61 0.55
C SER A 237 -13.51 -8.18 1.94
N ASP A 238 -13.07 -9.39 2.20
CA ASP A 238 -13.30 -10.06 3.49
C ASP A 238 -12.33 -9.52 4.56
N ILE A 239 -11.07 -9.24 4.20
CA ILE A 239 -10.05 -8.64 5.07
C ILE A 239 -10.49 -7.24 5.57
N PHE A 240 -11.12 -6.46 4.72
CA PHE A 240 -11.62 -5.11 5.05
C PHE A 240 -13.09 -5.07 5.46
N ALA A 241 -13.75 -6.23 5.67
CA ALA A 241 -15.18 -6.33 5.98
C ALA A 241 -16.07 -5.55 4.98
N GLY A 242 -15.67 -5.44 3.71
CA GLY A 242 -16.33 -4.68 2.66
C GLY A 242 -16.14 -3.17 2.71
N ARG A 243 -15.45 -2.66 3.73
CA ARG A 243 -15.25 -1.24 3.96
C ARG A 243 -14.28 -0.63 2.92
N GLY A 244 -14.63 0.55 2.40
CA GLY A 244 -13.82 1.26 1.40
C GLY A 244 -13.85 0.66 -0.01
N ILE A 245 -14.56 -0.45 -0.23
CA ILE A 245 -14.60 -1.18 -1.50
C ILE A 245 -15.78 -0.72 -2.34
N THR A 246 -15.56 -0.52 -3.64
CA THR A 246 -16.61 -0.19 -4.61
C THR A 246 -17.03 -1.40 -5.44
N GLU A 247 -16.12 -2.34 -5.67
CA GLU A 247 -16.35 -3.54 -6.47
C GLU A 247 -15.67 -4.75 -5.83
N LYS A 248 -16.37 -5.88 -5.77
CA LYS A 248 -15.87 -7.13 -5.22
C LYS A 248 -15.83 -8.21 -6.31
N VAL A 249 -14.68 -8.88 -6.45
CA VAL A 249 -14.49 -10.05 -7.31
C VAL A 249 -13.93 -11.18 -6.46
N ALA A 250 -14.80 -12.13 -6.12
CA ALA A 250 -14.39 -13.34 -5.39
C ALA A 250 -13.61 -14.28 -6.32
N THR A 251 -12.58 -14.94 -5.79
CA THR A 251 -11.77 -15.94 -6.51
C THR A 251 -11.51 -17.15 -5.62
N HIS A 252 -11.25 -18.30 -6.24
CA HIS A 252 -11.06 -19.57 -5.56
C HIS A 252 -9.61 -20.08 -5.65
N SER A 253 -8.76 -19.41 -6.43
CA SER A 253 -7.35 -19.77 -6.62
C SER A 253 -6.52 -18.57 -7.07
N ASN A 254 -5.19 -18.69 -6.98
CA ASN A 254 -4.27 -17.70 -7.55
C ASN A 254 -4.45 -17.57 -9.07
N ALA A 255 -4.68 -18.67 -9.78
CA ALA A 255 -4.90 -18.66 -11.23
C ALA A 255 -6.11 -17.80 -11.61
N GLU A 256 -7.24 -17.96 -10.92
CA GLU A 256 -8.43 -17.13 -11.12
C GLU A 256 -8.16 -15.66 -10.70
N GLY A 257 -7.45 -15.44 -9.60
CA GLY A 257 -7.03 -14.10 -9.16
C GLY A 257 -6.19 -13.36 -10.20
N MET A 258 -5.21 -14.05 -10.79
CA MET A 258 -4.38 -13.54 -11.89
C MET A 258 -5.21 -13.23 -13.14
N GLU A 259 -6.14 -14.13 -13.53
CA GLU A 259 -7.03 -13.92 -14.68
C GLU A 259 -7.90 -12.68 -14.47
N LYS A 260 -8.59 -12.56 -13.33
CA LYS A 260 -9.46 -11.42 -13.02
C LYS A 260 -8.67 -10.11 -12.92
N THR A 261 -7.45 -10.14 -12.42
CA THR A 261 -6.57 -8.98 -12.42
C THR A 261 -6.17 -8.55 -13.83
N LEU A 262 -5.88 -9.51 -14.71
CA LEU A 262 -5.56 -9.27 -16.12
C LEU A 262 -6.76 -8.70 -16.90
N GLU A 263 -7.97 -9.20 -16.66
CA GLU A 263 -9.23 -8.68 -17.23
C GLU A 263 -9.47 -7.21 -16.82
N THR A 264 -9.10 -6.84 -15.59
CA THR A 264 -9.26 -5.47 -15.08
C THR A 264 -8.43 -4.44 -15.86
N LEU A 265 -7.32 -4.84 -16.50
CA LEU A 265 -6.53 -3.97 -17.38
C LEU A 265 -7.31 -3.48 -18.63
N ASP A 266 -8.27 -4.27 -19.11
CA ASP A 266 -9.08 -3.90 -20.28
C ASP A 266 -10.14 -2.83 -19.94
N ARG A 267 -10.42 -2.62 -18.65
CA ARG A 267 -11.45 -1.68 -18.17
C ARG A 267 -10.91 -0.23 -18.09
N ASN A 268 -11.82 0.72 -18.18
CA ASN A 268 -11.53 2.13 -17.93
C ASN A 268 -12.04 2.50 -16.53
N PHE A 269 -11.11 2.85 -15.64
CA PHE A 269 -11.41 3.37 -14.31
C PHE A 269 -10.26 4.28 -13.83
N GLU A 270 -10.53 5.08 -12.82
CA GLU A 270 -9.53 5.79 -12.04
C GLU A 270 -9.57 5.29 -10.61
N GLY A 271 -8.45 4.81 -10.10
CA GLY A 271 -8.38 4.27 -8.74
C GLY A 271 -7.47 3.06 -8.59
N LEU A 272 -7.85 2.16 -7.68
CA LEU A 272 -7.06 1.02 -7.21
C LEU A 272 -7.72 -0.31 -7.58
N CYS A 273 -6.98 -1.21 -8.20
CA CYS A 273 -7.25 -2.64 -8.23
C CYS A 273 -6.35 -3.30 -7.20
N PHE A 274 -6.94 -3.88 -6.16
CA PHE A 274 -6.25 -4.52 -5.06
C PHE A 274 -6.51 -6.01 -5.11
N THR A 275 -5.47 -6.81 -5.36
CA THR A 275 -5.54 -8.27 -5.53
C THR A 275 -4.76 -8.97 -4.43
N ASN A 276 -5.36 -9.98 -3.80
CA ASN A 276 -4.68 -10.91 -2.90
C ASN A 276 -4.63 -12.30 -3.55
N LEU A 277 -3.42 -12.83 -3.73
CA LEU A 277 -3.14 -14.17 -4.25
C LEU A 277 -2.89 -15.13 -3.07
N VAL A 278 -3.95 -15.68 -2.52
CA VAL A 278 -3.99 -16.34 -1.21
C VAL A 278 -3.46 -17.77 -1.16
N ASP A 279 -3.32 -18.45 -2.32
CA ASP A 279 -2.89 -19.86 -2.32
C ASP A 279 -1.47 -20.04 -1.80
N PHE A 280 -0.62 -19.04 -1.97
CA PHE A 280 0.75 -19.04 -1.45
C PHE A 280 0.77 -19.33 0.04
N ASP A 281 -0.07 -18.63 0.81
CA ASP A 281 -0.25 -18.85 2.23
C ASP A 281 -1.05 -20.12 2.53
N MET A 282 -2.31 -20.16 2.04
CA MET A 282 -3.30 -21.13 2.48
C MET A 282 -3.00 -22.56 2.02
N LEU A 283 -2.44 -22.74 0.81
CA LEU A 283 -2.17 -24.07 0.24
C LEU A 283 -0.74 -24.54 0.47
N TYR A 284 0.23 -23.62 0.62
CA TYR A 284 1.64 -23.99 0.61
C TYR A 284 2.38 -23.55 1.88
N GLY A 285 2.27 -22.30 2.34
CA GLY A 285 2.92 -21.79 3.54
C GLY A 285 2.52 -22.60 4.76
N HIS A 286 1.27 -22.52 5.18
CA HIS A 286 0.72 -23.26 6.31
C HIS A 286 0.82 -24.79 6.21
N ARG A 287 1.07 -25.33 5.03
CA ARG A 287 1.20 -26.79 4.81
C ARG A 287 2.63 -27.25 4.64
N GLN A 288 3.59 -26.35 4.76
CA GLN A 288 5.02 -26.65 4.60
C GLN A 288 5.35 -27.31 3.25
N ASP A 289 4.67 -26.90 2.18
CA ASP A 289 4.87 -27.42 0.83
C ASP A 289 5.79 -26.50 0.03
N VAL A 290 7.08 -26.63 0.23
CA VAL A 290 8.12 -25.86 -0.46
C VAL A 290 8.00 -25.98 -1.99
N SER A 291 7.80 -27.21 -2.51
CA SER A 291 7.68 -27.46 -3.96
C SER A 291 6.40 -26.88 -4.57
N GLY A 292 5.29 -26.98 -3.84
CA GLY A 292 4.01 -26.36 -4.25
C GLY A 292 4.10 -24.86 -4.29
N TYR A 293 4.72 -24.25 -3.28
CA TYR A 293 4.93 -22.80 -3.22
C TYR A 293 5.83 -22.33 -4.37
N ALA A 294 6.93 -23.04 -4.64
CA ALA A 294 7.83 -22.73 -5.75
C ALA A 294 7.13 -22.83 -7.12
N ARG A 295 6.24 -23.83 -7.33
CA ARG A 295 5.42 -23.93 -8.54
C ARG A 295 4.45 -22.75 -8.67
N ALA A 296 3.74 -22.42 -7.62
CA ALA A 296 2.81 -21.27 -7.63
C ALA A 296 3.54 -19.96 -7.94
N PHE A 297 4.76 -19.78 -7.40
CA PHE A 297 5.59 -18.62 -7.72
C PHE A 297 6.04 -18.65 -9.20
N ALA A 298 6.42 -19.79 -9.74
CA ALA A 298 6.80 -19.95 -11.15
C ALA A 298 5.62 -19.70 -12.11
N GLU A 299 4.39 -20.06 -11.72
CA GLU A 299 3.16 -19.74 -12.47
C GLU A 299 2.92 -18.23 -12.50
N PHE A 300 3.07 -17.55 -11.36
CA PHE A 300 2.99 -16.10 -11.30
C PHE A 300 4.09 -15.42 -12.15
N ASP A 301 5.34 -15.87 -12.05
CA ASP A 301 6.46 -15.34 -12.83
C ASP A 301 6.24 -15.50 -14.35
N THR A 302 5.62 -16.61 -14.76
CA THR A 302 5.27 -16.90 -16.16
C THR A 302 4.10 -16.04 -16.66
N TRP A 303 3.13 -15.75 -15.82
CA TRP A 303 1.96 -14.92 -16.13
C TRP A 303 2.31 -13.42 -16.22
N LEU A 304 3.24 -12.96 -15.42
CA LEU A 304 3.57 -11.54 -15.22
C LEU A 304 3.89 -10.78 -16.53
N PRO A 305 4.65 -11.32 -17.53
CA PRO A 305 4.88 -10.63 -18.80
C PRO A 305 3.62 -10.25 -19.57
N SER A 306 2.60 -11.09 -19.49
CA SER A 306 1.30 -10.83 -20.15
C SER A 306 0.60 -9.63 -19.52
N PHE A 307 0.68 -9.51 -18.19
CA PHE A 307 0.17 -8.37 -17.45
C PHE A 307 0.94 -7.09 -17.79
N LEU A 308 2.27 -7.12 -17.69
CA LEU A 308 3.14 -5.95 -17.96
C LEU A 308 2.94 -5.40 -19.38
N LYS A 309 2.77 -6.28 -20.37
CA LYS A 309 2.55 -5.89 -21.78
C LYS A 309 1.23 -5.15 -21.98
N LYS A 310 0.19 -5.46 -21.21
CA LYS A 310 -1.13 -4.82 -21.30
C LYS A 310 -1.23 -3.50 -20.52
N MET A 311 -0.30 -3.20 -19.62
CA MET A 311 -0.30 -1.96 -18.85
C MET A 311 -0.24 -0.73 -19.76
N ARG A 312 -1.03 0.29 -19.42
CA ARG A 312 -1.06 1.59 -20.10
C ARG A 312 0.03 2.52 -19.54
N GLU A 313 0.24 3.66 -20.21
CA GLU A 313 1.24 4.66 -19.77
C GLU A 313 0.99 5.24 -18.37
N GLU A 314 -0.29 5.36 -18.00
CA GLU A 314 -0.72 5.93 -16.73
C GLU A 314 -1.00 4.87 -15.65
N ASP A 315 -0.56 3.62 -15.85
CA ASP A 315 -0.70 2.54 -14.88
C ASP A 315 0.55 2.42 -13.99
N LEU A 316 0.29 2.09 -12.74
CA LEU A 316 1.31 1.72 -11.76
C LEU A 316 1.02 0.30 -11.25
N LEU A 317 1.99 -0.59 -11.34
CA LEU A 317 1.98 -1.88 -10.66
C LEU A 317 2.77 -1.77 -9.37
N VAL A 318 2.21 -2.27 -8.28
CA VAL A 318 2.85 -2.46 -6.99
C VAL A 318 2.75 -3.95 -6.64
N LEU A 319 3.89 -4.62 -6.56
CA LEU A 319 3.99 -6.01 -6.09
C LEU A 319 4.60 -6.01 -4.70
N THR A 320 3.95 -6.71 -3.77
CA THR A 320 4.40 -6.83 -2.39
C THR A 320 3.83 -8.11 -1.75
N ALA A 321 4.09 -8.30 -0.47
CA ALA A 321 3.43 -9.28 0.39
C ALA A 321 2.92 -8.58 1.65
N ASP A 322 2.20 -9.31 2.49
CA ASP A 322 1.60 -8.82 3.73
C ASP A 322 2.28 -9.36 4.99
N HIS A 323 2.98 -10.48 4.88
CA HIS A 323 3.81 -11.13 5.91
C HIS A 323 4.69 -12.22 5.27
N GLY A 324 5.39 -13.01 6.07
CA GLY A 324 6.05 -14.26 5.67
C GLY A 324 5.28 -15.49 6.17
N CYS A 325 5.54 -16.65 5.54
CA CYS A 325 5.17 -17.97 6.04
C CYS A 325 6.13 -18.99 5.46
N ASP A 326 7.29 -19.19 6.13
CA ASP A 326 8.37 -20.04 5.64
C ASP A 326 7.94 -21.52 5.62
N PRO A 327 7.75 -22.14 4.45
CA PRO A 327 7.26 -23.52 4.37
C PRO A 327 8.30 -24.57 4.79
N GLY A 328 9.44 -24.17 5.31
CA GLY A 328 10.51 -25.08 5.71
C GLY A 328 11.10 -24.80 7.09
N ASP A 329 10.50 -23.95 7.90
CA ASP A 329 10.96 -23.63 9.27
C ASP A 329 10.48 -24.65 10.33
N GLY A 330 9.58 -25.56 9.96
CA GLY A 330 9.03 -26.58 10.86
C GLY A 330 7.78 -26.12 11.64
N HIS A 331 7.31 -24.90 11.42
CA HIS A 331 6.10 -24.33 11.99
C HIS A 331 5.04 -24.08 10.92
N THR A 332 3.78 -24.07 11.31
CA THR A 332 2.64 -23.81 10.42
C THR A 332 2.06 -22.41 10.62
N ASP A 333 2.75 -21.54 11.33
CA ASP A 333 2.34 -20.17 11.61
C ASP A 333 3.03 -19.19 10.64
N HIS A 334 2.49 -17.97 10.53
CA HIS A 334 3.12 -16.89 9.79
C HIS A 334 4.47 -16.50 10.42
N THR A 335 5.36 -15.95 9.62
CA THR A 335 6.68 -15.51 10.04
C THR A 335 6.87 -14.00 9.89
N ARG A 336 7.58 -13.41 10.86
CA ARG A 336 7.91 -11.98 10.90
C ARG A 336 9.09 -11.70 9.97
N GLU A 337 8.78 -11.41 8.71
CA GLU A 337 9.77 -11.20 7.66
C GLU A 337 9.60 -9.86 6.97
N TYR A 338 10.68 -9.28 6.48
CA TYR A 338 10.61 -8.26 5.44
C TYR A 338 9.78 -8.76 4.27
N VAL A 339 9.05 -7.85 3.63
CA VAL A 339 8.32 -8.17 2.39
C VAL A 339 8.89 -7.39 1.20
N PRO A 340 8.83 -7.95 -0.02
CA PRO A 340 9.32 -7.28 -1.21
C PRO A 340 8.47 -6.06 -1.55
N LEU A 341 9.08 -5.06 -2.16
CA LEU A 341 8.39 -3.94 -2.78
C LEU A 341 8.95 -3.73 -4.18
N LEU A 342 8.11 -3.92 -5.20
CA LEU A 342 8.47 -3.62 -6.59
C LEU A 342 7.41 -2.67 -7.16
N LEU A 343 7.87 -1.53 -7.71
CA LEU A 343 7.01 -0.51 -8.30
C LEU A 343 7.39 -0.36 -9.78
N PHE A 344 6.45 -0.70 -10.67
CA PHE A 344 6.70 -0.70 -12.11
C PHE A 344 5.63 0.10 -12.85
N GLY A 345 6.05 0.86 -13.85
CA GLY A 345 5.19 1.61 -14.75
C GLY A 345 6.02 2.52 -15.66
N LYS A 346 5.46 2.97 -16.79
CA LYS A 346 6.17 3.86 -17.71
C LYS A 346 6.55 5.22 -17.09
N GLY A 347 5.87 5.61 -16.01
CA GLY A 347 6.17 6.82 -15.25
C GLY A 347 7.04 6.58 -14.02
N VAL A 348 7.64 5.41 -13.87
CA VAL A 348 8.46 5.02 -12.72
C VAL A 348 9.93 4.90 -13.14
N ARG A 349 10.83 5.51 -12.37
CA ARG A 349 12.27 5.37 -12.51
C ARG A 349 12.75 4.14 -11.76
N PRO A 350 13.46 3.21 -12.42
CA PRO A 350 14.12 2.09 -11.74
C PRO A 350 15.18 2.60 -10.77
N VAL A 351 15.03 2.28 -9.50
CA VAL A 351 15.97 2.66 -8.43
C VAL A 351 15.89 1.65 -7.29
N ASN A 352 17.02 1.38 -6.63
CA ASN A 352 17.00 0.64 -5.38
C ASN A 352 16.60 1.60 -4.23
N LEU A 353 15.48 1.31 -3.60
CA LEU A 353 14.91 2.07 -2.48
C LEU A 353 15.49 1.64 -1.13
N GLY A 354 16.24 0.54 -1.08
CA GLY A 354 16.73 -0.05 0.16
C GLY A 354 15.61 -0.56 1.07
N THR A 355 15.86 -0.57 2.37
CA THR A 355 14.88 -0.96 3.39
C THR A 355 14.04 0.25 3.79
N ARG A 356 12.69 0.10 3.72
CA ARG A 356 11.73 1.13 4.14
C ARG A 356 10.94 0.64 5.35
N LYS A 357 10.74 1.51 6.30
CA LYS A 357 9.99 1.21 7.52
C LYS A 357 8.51 1.50 7.32
N GLY A 358 7.67 0.51 7.61
CA GLY A 358 6.21 0.55 7.57
C GLY A 358 5.63 0.18 6.20
N PHE A 359 4.77 -0.83 6.18
CA PHE A 359 3.97 -1.18 5.00
C PHE A 359 3.01 -0.06 4.60
N ALA A 360 2.64 0.83 5.54
CA ALA A 360 1.84 2.04 5.29
C ALA A 360 2.46 2.99 4.24
N THR A 361 3.76 2.82 3.94
CA THR A 361 4.46 3.46 2.82
C THR A 361 3.80 3.15 1.47
N VAL A 362 3.21 1.95 1.30
CA VAL A 362 2.44 1.58 0.10
C VAL A 362 1.21 2.47 -0.04
N ALA A 363 0.39 2.58 1.02
CA ALA A 363 -0.79 3.45 1.01
C ALA A 363 -0.45 4.90 0.65
N ALA A 364 0.60 5.46 1.28
CA ALA A 364 1.02 6.83 1.03
C ALA A 364 1.50 7.02 -0.42
N THR A 365 2.24 6.05 -0.97
CA THR A 365 2.75 6.08 -2.35
C THR A 365 1.61 5.97 -3.37
N VAL A 366 0.66 5.06 -3.14
CA VAL A 366 -0.53 4.89 -4.00
C VAL A 366 -1.41 6.14 -3.96
N ALA A 367 -1.62 6.72 -2.77
CA ALA A 367 -2.40 7.96 -2.61
C ALA A 367 -1.80 9.10 -3.43
N GLU A 368 -0.49 9.35 -3.29
CA GLU A 368 0.19 10.41 -4.03
C GLU A 368 0.18 10.14 -5.54
N ALA A 369 0.42 8.90 -5.97
CA ALA A 369 0.38 8.51 -7.38
C ALA A 369 -1.00 8.74 -8.02
N LEU A 370 -2.10 8.52 -7.28
CA LEU A 370 -3.48 8.74 -7.71
C LEU A 370 -3.97 10.19 -7.48
N GLY A 371 -3.15 11.07 -6.90
CA GLY A 371 -3.56 12.43 -6.54
C GLY A 371 -4.66 12.47 -5.47
N SER A 372 -4.70 11.50 -4.56
CA SER A 372 -5.62 11.44 -3.43
C SER A 372 -5.19 12.39 -2.31
N SER A 373 -6.18 12.92 -1.61
CA SER A 373 -5.98 13.73 -0.41
C SER A 373 -5.65 12.90 0.84
N TYR A 374 -5.63 11.57 0.75
CA TYR A 374 -5.34 10.68 1.87
C TYR A 374 -3.99 11.01 2.53
N ARG A 375 -4.01 11.09 3.86
CA ARG A 375 -2.81 11.26 4.70
C ARG A 375 -2.85 10.23 5.82
N GLY A 376 -2.14 9.13 5.62
CA GLY A 376 -1.96 8.05 6.59
C GLY A 376 -0.62 8.15 7.32
N GLN A 377 -0.24 7.06 7.98
CA GLN A 377 0.99 6.98 8.80
C GLN A 377 2.27 6.73 7.97
N GLY A 378 2.14 6.30 6.71
CA GLY A 378 3.26 5.98 5.83
C GLY A 378 3.90 7.22 5.19
N LYS A 379 5.15 7.09 4.78
CA LYS A 379 5.86 8.08 3.96
C LYS A 379 5.83 7.64 2.50
N SER A 380 5.32 8.49 1.62
CA SER A 380 5.28 8.22 0.18
C SER A 380 6.69 8.16 -0.43
N LEU A 381 6.88 7.21 -1.34
CA LEU A 381 8.05 7.06 -2.19
C LEU A 381 7.86 7.70 -3.59
N TRP A 382 6.66 8.23 -3.87
CA TRP A 382 6.31 8.68 -5.21
C TRP A 382 7.28 9.74 -5.74
N LYS A 383 7.69 10.70 -4.90
CA LYS A 383 8.66 11.74 -5.29
C LYS A 383 10.03 11.16 -5.68
N GLU A 384 10.44 10.02 -5.10
CA GLU A 384 11.73 9.36 -5.37
C GLU A 384 11.72 8.57 -6.69
N ILE A 385 10.56 8.04 -7.09
CA ILE A 385 10.43 7.12 -8.23
C ILE A 385 9.74 7.71 -9.45
N ALA A 386 8.92 8.76 -9.30
CA ALA A 386 8.16 9.32 -10.42
C ALA A 386 9.06 9.98 -11.45
N LEU A 387 8.98 9.51 -12.69
CA LEU A 387 9.59 10.21 -13.82
C LEU A 387 8.90 11.55 -14.09
N PRO A 388 9.61 12.54 -14.60
CA PRO A 388 9.03 13.82 -14.98
C PRO A 388 7.92 13.66 -16.01
N ASN A 389 6.75 14.19 -15.68
CA ASN A 389 5.63 14.23 -16.63
C ASN A 389 5.81 15.34 -17.70
N LYS A 390 4.92 15.37 -18.67
CA LYS A 390 5.01 16.33 -19.81
C LYS A 390 4.96 17.80 -19.35
N GLU A 391 4.13 18.12 -18.35
CA GLU A 391 3.99 19.49 -17.83
C GLU A 391 5.24 19.90 -17.03
N GLU A 392 5.75 19.03 -16.16
CA GLU A 392 6.99 19.28 -15.42
C GLU A 392 8.16 19.53 -16.38
N LYS A 393 8.31 18.68 -17.41
CA LYS A 393 9.34 18.87 -18.44
C LYS A 393 9.20 20.20 -19.16
N ALA A 394 7.97 20.60 -19.51
CA ALA A 394 7.71 21.88 -20.17
C ALA A 394 8.04 23.07 -19.24
N LEU A 395 7.65 22.97 -17.98
CA LEU A 395 7.88 24.03 -16.99
C LEU A 395 9.38 24.20 -16.68
N VAL A 396 10.10 23.10 -16.49
CA VAL A 396 11.56 23.12 -16.27
C VAL A 396 12.30 23.74 -17.47
N LYS A 397 11.94 23.34 -18.70
CA LYS A 397 12.51 23.95 -19.91
C LYS A 397 12.20 25.45 -20.01
N ALA A 398 11.01 25.89 -19.59
CA ALA A 398 10.64 27.30 -19.57
C ALA A 398 11.47 28.09 -18.54
N ALA A 399 11.72 27.53 -17.36
CA ALA A 399 12.59 28.13 -16.35
C ALA A 399 14.04 28.28 -16.86
N GLN A 400 14.58 27.24 -17.52
CA GLN A 400 15.92 27.31 -18.12
C GLN A 400 16.05 28.40 -19.17
N ARG A 401 15.10 28.50 -20.11
CA ARG A 401 15.08 29.57 -21.13
C ARG A 401 14.98 30.94 -20.48
N ALA A 402 14.25 31.09 -19.38
CA ALA A 402 14.14 32.34 -18.66
C ALA A 402 15.48 32.74 -18.03
N MET A 403 16.30 31.79 -17.55
CA MET A 403 17.62 32.03 -16.99
C MET A 403 18.56 32.69 -18.00
N GLU A 404 18.43 32.44 -19.30
CA GLU A 404 19.23 33.03 -20.36
C GLU A 404 19.12 34.58 -20.42
N HIS A 405 17.98 35.11 -19.97
CA HIS A 405 17.69 36.55 -19.93
C HIS A 405 18.05 37.22 -18.60
N SER A 406 18.71 36.52 -17.70
CA SER A 406 19.11 37.04 -16.40
C SER A 406 20.04 38.21 -16.52
N TYR A 407 19.77 39.27 -15.74
CA TYR A 407 20.67 40.43 -15.58
C TYR A 407 21.34 40.37 -14.22
N ALA A 408 22.55 39.82 -14.20
CA ALA A 408 23.29 39.53 -12.96
C ALA A 408 24.76 40.02 -13.02
N PRO A 409 25.01 41.35 -13.23
CA PRO A 409 26.36 41.86 -13.42
C PRO A 409 27.20 41.89 -12.14
N TYR A 410 26.59 41.78 -10.96
CA TYR A 410 27.27 41.90 -9.67
C TYR A 410 27.61 40.54 -9.07
N SER A 411 26.67 39.62 -9.00
CA SER A 411 26.88 38.27 -8.45
C SER A 411 27.41 37.27 -9.46
N GLY A 412 27.11 37.48 -10.74
CA GLY A 412 27.33 36.51 -11.81
C GLY A 412 26.41 35.29 -11.71
N VAL A 413 25.47 35.27 -10.75
CA VAL A 413 24.51 34.16 -10.56
C VAL A 413 23.26 34.42 -11.36
N GLN A 414 22.96 33.53 -12.29
CA GLN A 414 21.81 33.60 -13.16
C GLN A 414 20.73 32.62 -12.66
N VAL A 415 19.50 33.10 -12.50
CA VAL A 415 18.37 32.33 -12.02
C VAL A 415 17.19 32.49 -12.97
N GLY A 416 16.55 31.40 -13.31
CA GLY A 416 15.31 31.36 -14.07
C GLY A 416 14.19 30.71 -13.29
N ALA A 417 12.97 31.21 -13.45
CA ALA A 417 11.77 30.62 -12.87
C ALA A 417 10.65 30.53 -13.89
N ALA A 418 9.81 29.52 -13.74
CA ALA A 418 8.58 29.36 -14.49
C ALA A 418 7.44 28.98 -13.56
N LEU A 419 6.33 29.72 -13.61
CA LEU A 419 5.16 29.55 -12.78
C LEU A 419 3.98 29.09 -13.65
N LEU A 420 3.40 27.94 -13.36
CA LEU A 420 2.26 27.35 -14.05
C LEU A 420 0.97 27.78 -13.37
N SER A 421 0.12 28.49 -14.08
CA SER A 421 -1.20 28.88 -13.60
C SER A 421 -2.23 27.74 -13.67
N SER A 422 -3.32 27.88 -12.93
CA SER A 422 -4.41 26.87 -12.91
C SER A 422 -5.09 26.69 -14.25
N ASP A 423 -5.07 27.71 -15.12
CA ASP A 423 -5.61 27.66 -16.49
C ASP A 423 -4.60 27.12 -17.54
N GLY A 424 -3.40 26.67 -17.10
CA GLY A 424 -2.40 26.04 -17.95
C GLY A 424 -1.39 26.98 -18.64
N ARG A 425 -1.45 28.29 -18.38
CA ARG A 425 -0.44 29.25 -18.88
C ARG A 425 0.84 29.18 -18.06
N ILE A 426 1.99 29.38 -18.73
CA ILE A 426 3.30 29.43 -18.10
C ILE A 426 3.81 30.88 -18.11
N PHE A 427 4.15 31.38 -16.93
CA PHE A 427 4.76 32.70 -16.73
C PHE A 427 6.20 32.54 -16.31
N THR A 428 7.12 33.11 -17.08
CA THR A 428 8.56 33.00 -16.85
C THR A 428 9.13 34.29 -16.28
N GLY A 429 10.19 34.15 -15.47
CA GLY A 429 10.95 35.25 -14.94
C GLY A 429 12.43 34.89 -14.78
N CYS A 430 13.28 35.89 -14.77
CA CYS A 430 14.70 35.77 -14.43
C CYS A 430 15.04 36.74 -13.30
N ASN A 431 16.19 36.57 -12.62
CA ASN A 431 16.66 37.55 -11.68
C ASN A 431 17.20 38.81 -12.40
N ILE A 432 16.91 39.97 -11.80
CA ILE A 432 17.29 41.28 -12.32
C ILE A 432 17.98 42.04 -11.18
N GLU A 433 19.29 42.15 -11.24
CA GLU A 433 20.09 42.82 -10.23
C GLU A 433 20.09 44.35 -10.39
N ASN A 434 20.35 45.02 -9.29
CA ASN A 434 20.46 46.46 -9.24
C ASN A 434 21.69 46.87 -8.41
N ALA A 435 22.39 47.91 -8.80
CA ALA A 435 23.57 48.43 -8.08
C ALA A 435 23.28 48.79 -6.62
N ALA A 436 22.06 49.18 -6.28
CA ALA A 436 21.62 49.45 -4.92
C ALA A 436 21.25 48.22 -4.11
N TYR A 437 21.35 47.00 -4.66
CA TYR A 437 20.99 45.68 -4.12
C TYR A 437 19.53 45.54 -3.71
N THR A 438 18.97 46.39 -2.88
CA THR A 438 17.58 46.32 -2.38
C THR A 438 16.52 46.23 -3.48
N PRO A 439 16.61 46.96 -4.63
CA PRO A 439 15.65 46.82 -5.73
C PRO A 439 15.83 45.56 -6.55
N THR A 440 16.84 44.73 -6.30
CA THR A 440 17.04 43.44 -6.98
C THR A 440 15.80 42.55 -6.86
N VAL A 441 15.37 41.99 -8.00
CA VAL A 441 14.20 41.09 -8.07
C VAL A 441 14.63 39.68 -8.47
N CYS A 442 14.26 38.68 -7.65
CA CYS A 442 14.52 37.27 -7.98
C CYS A 442 13.60 36.78 -9.10
N ALA A 443 14.01 35.72 -9.77
CA ALA A 443 13.30 35.13 -10.91
C ALA A 443 11.84 34.75 -10.59
N GLU A 444 11.58 34.19 -9.42
CA GLU A 444 10.27 33.76 -8.98
C GLU A 444 9.30 34.95 -8.83
N ARG A 445 9.78 36.06 -8.25
CA ARG A 445 8.97 37.29 -8.15
C ARG A 445 8.71 37.91 -9.51
N THR A 446 9.69 37.91 -10.41
CA THR A 446 9.53 38.39 -11.78
C THR A 446 8.43 37.58 -12.51
N ALA A 447 8.44 36.25 -12.38
CA ALA A 447 7.41 35.36 -12.96
C ALA A 447 6.02 35.63 -12.35
N LEU A 448 5.93 35.71 -11.01
CA LEU A 448 4.68 35.94 -10.31
C LEU A 448 4.08 37.32 -10.62
N PHE A 449 4.88 38.38 -10.55
CA PHE A 449 4.40 39.74 -10.82
C PHE A 449 3.93 39.93 -12.27
N LYS A 450 4.61 39.26 -13.22
CA LYS A 450 4.13 39.17 -14.60
C LYS A 450 2.76 38.49 -14.69
N ALA A 451 2.55 37.39 -13.99
CA ALA A 451 1.26 36.69 -13.98
C ALA A 451 0.16 37.56 -13.35
N VAL A 452 0.42 38.13 -12.17
CA VAL A 452 -0.54 38.97 -11.43
C VAL A 452 -0.89 40.23 -12.23
N SER A 453 0.09 40.88 -12.90
CA SER A 453 -0.18 42.04 -13.76
C SER A 453 -1.04 41.73 -14.96
N GLN A 454 -1.17 40.45 -15.35
CA GLN A 454 -2.05 39.95 -16.39
C GLN A 454 -3.37 39.37 -15.83
N GLY A 455 -3.67 39.61 -14.55
CA GLY A 455 -4.91 39.19 -13.90
C GLY A 455 -4.93 37.74 -13.38
N VAL A 456 -3.78 37.01 -13.44
CA VAL A 456 -3.70 35.61 -12.99
C VAL A 456 -3.23 35.56 -11.54
N ARG A 457 -4.03 34.90 -10.68
CA ARG A 457 -3.79 34.81 -9.23
C ARG A 457 -3.85 33.39 -8.67
N SER A 458 -4.03 32.38 -9.53
CA SER A 458 -4.11 30.97 -9.10
C SER A 458 -3.08 30.15 -9.84
N PHE A 459 -2.26 29.43 -9.08
CA PHE A 459 -1.08 28.72 -9.57
C PHE A 459 -1.07 27.29 -9.05
N ARG A 460 -0.46 26.38 -9.81
CA ARG A 460 -0.42 24.96 -9.46
C ARG A 460 0.98 24.33 -9.47
N MET A 461 2.01 25.05 -9.95
CA MET A 461 3.38 24.53 -9.91
C MET A 461 4.40 25.65 -10.19
N LEU A 462 5.58 25.58 -9.57
CA LEU A 462 6.72 26.44 -9.80
C LEU A 462 7.94 25.60 -10.17
N ALA A 463 8.73 26.02 -11.16
CA ALA A 463 10.08 25.50 -11.41
C ALA A 463 11.11 26.61 -11.25
N VAL A 464 12.24 26.28 -10.63
CA VAL A 464 13.37 27.22 -10.43
C VAL A 464 14.67 26.52 -10.81
N CYS A 465 15.52 27.21 -11.55
CA CYS A 465 16.86 26.78 -11.90
C CYS A 465 17.87 27.93 -11.72
N GLY A 466 19.12 27.59 -11.49
CA GLY A 466 20.17 28.63 -11.37
C GLY A 466 21.57 28.10 -11.68
N GLY A 467 22.48 29.00 -11.83
CA GLY A 467 23.88 28.67 -12.09
C GLY A 467 24.75 29.90 -12.43
N LYS A 468 25.94 29.66 -12.94
CA LYS A 468 26.86 30.69 -13.43
C LYS A 468 27.23 30.43 -14.89
N ASN A 469 27.49 31.47 -15.63
CA ASN A 469 27.88 31.39 -17.05
C ASN A 469 26.90 30.59 -17.91
N ARG A 470 25.59 30.65 -17.59
CA ARG A 470 24.49 29.90 -18.23
C ARG A 470 24.58 28.36 -18.04
N VAL A 471 25.44 27.90 -17.15
CA VAL A 471 25.57 26.50 -16.80
C VAL A 471 24.81 26.28 -15.50
N LEU A 472 23.91 25.31 -15.50
CA LEU A 472 23.17 24.90 -14.29
C LEU A 472 24.15 24.34 -13.25
N SER A 473 24.01 24.77 -12.00
CA SER A 473 24.91 24.32 -10.94
C SER A 473 24.19 24.25 -9.61
N GLY A 474 23.90 23.03 -9.17
CA GLY A 474 23.24 22.76 -7.88
C GLY A 474 21.79 23.22 -7.80
N VAL A 475 21.21 23.10 -6.62
CA VAL A 475 19.82 23.40 -6.32
C VAL A 475 19.66 24.86 -5.89
N PHE A 476 18.76 25.59 -6.53
CA PHE A 476 18.44 26.99 -6.22
C PHE A 476 17.02 27.11 -5.65
N PRO A 477 16.83 26.97 -4.34
CA PRO A 477 15.50 27.14 -3.73
C PRO A 477 15.12 28.63 -3.69
N PRO A 478 13.82 28.97 -3.77
CA PRO A 478 13.32 30.32 -3.56
C PRO A 478 13.86 30.96 -2.26
N CYS A 479 14.33 32.19 -2.33
CA CYS A 479 14.78 32.91 -1.14
C CYS A 479 13.61 33.25 -0.19
N GLY A 480 13.88 33.67 1.05
CA GLY A 480 12.84 33.94 2.05
C GLY A 480 11.78 34.94 1.58
N VAL A 481 12.20 36.01 0.88
CA VAL A 481 11.28 37.01 0.32
C VAL A 481 10.40 36.41 -0.76
N CYS A 482 10.95 35.55 -1.64
CA CYS A 482 10.18 34.89 -2.69
C CYS A 482 9.15 33.92 -2.09
N ARG A 483 9.52 33.17 -1.04
CA ARG A 483 8.60 32.25 -0.35
C ARG A 483 7.43 33.01 0.26
N GLN A 484 7.68 34.15 0.91
CA GLN A 484 6.63 34.99 1.49
C GLN A 484 5.71 35.57 0.41
N VAL A 485 6.27 36.06 -0.70
CA VAL A 485 5.46 36.62 -1.80
C VAL A 485 4.64 35.54 -2.51
N LEU A 486 5.19 34.33 -2.65
CA LEU A 486 4.43 33.18 -3.19
C LEU A 486 3.29 32.76 -2.25
N ARG A 487 3.49 32.83 -0.91
CA ARG A 487 2.45 32.49 0.09
C ARG A 487 1.18 33.33 0.01
N GLU A 488 1.25 34.53 -0.54
CA GLU A 488 0.07 35.39 -0.78
C GLU A 488 -0.89 34.80 -1.81
N PHE A 489 -0.36 34.09 -2.82
CA PHE A 489 -1.13 33.59 -3.96
C PHE A 489 -1.20 32.06 -4.04
N CYS A 490 -0.42 31.35 -3.23
CA CYS A 490 -0.24 29.91 -3.33
C CYS A 490 -0.39 29.23 -1.97
N SER A 491 -1.05 28.05 -1.99
CA SER A 491 -1.13 27.20 -0.79
C SER A 491 0.24 26.62 -0.42
N PRO A 492 0.44 26.17 0.84
CA PRO A 492 1.62 25.42 1.22
C PRO A 492 1.90 24.19 0.36
N ASP A 493 0.86 23.59 -0.21
CA ASP A 493 0.97 22.39 -1.04
C ASP A 493 1.43 22.67 -2.48
N LEU A 494 1.70 23.94 -2.86
CA LEU A 494 2.21 24.26 -4.20
C LEU A 494 3.48 23.46 -4.49
N PRO A 495 3.48 22.58 -5.52
CA PRO A 495 4.67 21.86 -5.94
C PRO A 495 5.75 22.81 -6.47
N VAL A 496 6.99 22.61 -6.02
CA VAL A 496 8.17 23.34 -6.45
C VAL A 496 9.19 22.36 -7.01
N LEU A 497 9.60 22.58 -8.25
CA LEU A 497 10.64 21.82 -8.95
C LEU A 497 11.96 22.58 -8.87
N LEU A 498 12.93 22.04 -8.14
CA LEU A 498 14.28 22.62 -7.98
C LEU A 498 15.23 21.89 -8.94
N VAL A 499 15.57 22.54 -10.05
CA VAL A 499 16.38 21.94 -11.12
C VAL A 499 17.82 21.83 -10.67
N GLN A 500 18.39 20.61 -10.76
CA GLN A 500 19.76 20.33 -10.30
C GLN A 500 20.83 20.44 -11.39
N GLY A 501 20.47 20.20 -12.64
CA GLY A 501 21.40 20.20 -13.77
C GLY A 501 20.93 19.25 -14.87
N GLU A 502 21.80 18.95 -15.80
CA GLU A 502 21.60 17.88 -16.79
C GLU A 502 22.11 16.56 -16.20
N SER A 503 21.42 15.47 -16.55
CA SER A 503 21.89 14.12 -16.19
C SER A 503 23.30 13.89 -16.71
N SER A 504 24.15 13.30 -15.90
CA SER A 504 25.50 12.88 -16.31
C SER A 504 25.51 11.71 -17.30
N ASP A 505 24.34 11.07 -17.53
CA ASP A 505 24.16 10.01 -18.53
C ASP A 505 23.78 10.61 -19.89
N PRO A 506 24.64 10.50 -20.93
CA PRO A 506 24.35 11.01 -22.28
C PRO A 506 23.13 10.34 -22.95
N ALA A 507 22.70 9.17 -22.48
CA ALA A 507 21.51 8.47 -22.97
C ALA A 507 20.20 9.03 -22.37
N GLU A 508 20.29 9.70 -21.23
CA GLU A 508 19.18 10.40 -20.59
C GLU A 508 19.33 11.92 -20.78
N SER A 509 18.80 12.47 -21.86
CA SER A 509 18.65 13.92 -22.02
C SER A 509 17.58 14.51 -21.09
N SER A 510 17.48 14.01 -19.86
CA SER A 510 16.49 14.40 -18.86
C SER A 510 17.12 15.33 -17.84
N LEU A 511 16.51 16.51 -17.71
CA LEU A 511 16.79 17.43 -16.63
C LEU A 511 16.45 16.80 -15.29
N GLU A 512 17.41 16.69 -14.40
CA GLU A 512 17.18 16.27 -13.03
C GLU A 512 16.67 17.43 -12.18
N PHE A 513 15.68 17.15 -11.36
CA PHE A 513 15.14 18.10 -10.40
C PHE A 513 14.60 17.41 -9.15
N GLU A 514 14.69 18.10 -8.04
CA GLU A 514 14.07 17.73 -6.78
C GLU A 514 12.63 18.25 -6.74
N ARG A 515 11.69 17.42 -6.27
CA ARG A 515 10.30 17.80 -6.00
C ARG A 515 10.13 18.11 -4.52
N THR A 516 9.66 19.32 -4.23
CA THR A 516 9.32 19.79 -2.89
C THR A 516 8.00 20.58 -2.95
N THR A 517 7.55 21.12 -1.83
CA THR A 517 6.41 22.03 -1.77
C THR A 517 6.81 23.38 -1.17
N LEU A 518 5.98 24.39 -1.39
CA LEU A 518 6.19 25.69 -0.76
C LEU A 518 6.18 25.57 0.77
N GLY A 519 5.32 24.74 1.35
CA GLY A 519 5.24 24.50 2.79
C GLY A 519 6.45 23.77 3.36
N GLU A 520 7.05 22.80 2.64
CA GLU A 520 8.30 22.16 3.02
C GLU A 520 9.46 23.16 3.04
N LEU A 521 9.49 24.09 2.07
CA LEU A 521 10.51 25.15 2.00
C LEU A 521 10.26 26.29 2.99
N PHE A 522 9.01 26.51 3.43
CA PHE A 522 8.60 27.60 4.30
C PHE A 522 7.62 27.10 5.39
N PRO A 523 8.09 26.27 6.32
CA PRO A 523 7.26 25.73 7.39
C PRO A 523 6.77 26.85 8.32
N ARG A 524 5.53 26.74 8.82
CA ARG A 524 4.89 27.72 9.70
C ARG A 524 4.86 29.13 9.11
N SER A 525 4.68 29.25 7.80
CA SER A 525 4.64 30.52 7.09
C SER A 525 3.41 31.33 7.46
N PHE A 526 3.56 32.66 7.55
CA PHE A 526 2.46 33.61 7.68
C PHE A 526 1.76 33.78 6.32
N GLY A 527 0.45 33.67 6.28
CA GLY A 527 -0.37 33.83 5.08
C GLY A 527 -1.65 34.63 5.35
N SER A 528 -2.42 34.90 4.29
CA SER A 528 -3.66 35.67 4.36
C SER A 528 -4.71 35.06 5.27
N GLU A 529 -4.66 33.75 5.51
CA GLU A 529 -5.52 33.02 6.43
C GLU A 529 -5.47 33.51 7.89
N PHE A 530 -4.38 34.15 8.30
CA PHE A 530 -4.22 34.74 9.62
C PHE A 530 -4.83 36.14 9.75
N LEU A 531 -5.28 36.73 8.63
CA LEU A 531 -5.84 38.08 8.56
C LEU A 531 -7.32 38.08 8.16
N SER A 532 -7.88 36.92 7.79
CA SER A 532 -9.30 36.75 7.52
C SER A 532 -10.02 36.45 8.83
N GLU A 533 -11.01 37.31 9.22
CA GLU A 533 -11.96 37.08 10.31
C GLU A 533 -12.91 35.93 9.99
#